data_892d379b3d15a9b2855b8bc593927bab
#
_entry.id   892d379b3d15a9b2855b8bc593927bab
#
_cell.length_a   1.000
_cell.length_b   1.000
_cell.length_c   1.000
_cell.angle_alpha   90.00
_cell.angle_beta   90.00
_cell.angle_gamma   90.00
#
_symmetry.space_group_name_H-M   'P 1'
#
loop_
_entity.id
_entity.type
_entity.pdbx_description
1 polymer ?
#
loop_
_entity_poly.entity_id
_entity_poly.type
_entity_poly.pdbx_seq_one_letter_code
_entity_poly.pdbx_strand_id
1 'polypeptide(L)'
;LLLTVQKSQDENTIGVVDGLNQTVKELASSLPPGVRLETVSDGARSIRVAVNNVRQTLIEGAMLTVLIVFLFLNSWRSTVITGLTLPISIIGTFLFMYMFGFTINMITLMALSLCVGLLIDDAIVVRENIVRHVQMGKSPYQASLDGTQEIGLAVLATTFSIVAVFLPIGFMGGIIGKFFHEFG
;
A
#
# COMPACT_ATOMS: atom_id res chain seq x y z
N LEU A 1 -17.01 26.82 24.69
CA LEU A 1 -15.81 26.24 25.33
C LEU A 1 -15.16 25.27 24.35
N LEU A 2 -13.85 25.36 24.13
CA LEU A 2 -13.11 24.42 23.30
C LEU A 2 -12.30 23.49 24.21
N LEU A 3 -12.51 22.18 24.07
CA LEU A 3 -11.73 21.15 24.72
C LEU A 3 -10.78 20.55 23.68
N THR A 4 -9.49 20.63 23.94
CA THR A 4 -8.48 20.02 23.06
C THR A 4 -7.84 18.85 23.78
N VAL A 5 -7.87 17.69 23.16
CA VAL A 5 -7.19 16.48 23.63
C VAL A 5 -6.00 16.19 22.73
N GLN A 6 -4.82 16.08 23.31
CA GLN A 6 -3.58 15.79 22.60
C GLN A 6 -3.13 14.36 22.94
N LYS A 7 -2.85 13.56 21.92
CA LYS A 7 -2.35 12.20 22.13
C LYS A 7 -0.88 12.19 22.55
N SER A 8 -0.46 11.16 23.24
CA SER A 8 0.96 10.85 23.49
C SER A 8 1.67 10.46 22.19
N GLN A 9 2.99 10.65 22.09
CA GLN A 9 3.74 10.47 20.83
C GLN A 9 3.64 9.05 20.28
N ASP A 10 3.61 8.03 21.13
CA ASP A 10 3.68 6.62 20.70
C ASP A 10 2.31 5.92 20.63
N GLU A 11 1.22 6.67 20.79
CA GLU A 11 -0.13 6.09 20.80
C GLU A 11 -0.77 6.07 19.41
N ASN A 12 -1.62 5.07 19.16
CA ASN A 12 -2.38 4.94 17.91
C ASN A 12 -3.45 6.02 17.82
N THR A 13 -3.29 6.95 16.87
CA THR A 13 -4.21 8.08 16.67
C THR A 13 -5.66 7.64 16.47
N ILE A 14 -5.90 6.57 15.70
CA ILE A 14 -7.26 6.07 15.44
C ILE A 14 -7.86 5.52 16.74
N GLY A 15 -7.11 4.71 17.48
CA GLY A 15 -7.57 4.13 18.76
C GLY A 15 -7.91 5.20 19.80
N VAL A 16 -7.07 6.22 19.91
CA VAL A 16 -7.32 7.34 20.84
C VAL A 16 -8.57 8.12 20.45
N VAL A 17 -8.76 8.43 19.16
CA VAL A 17 -9.94 9.17 18.67
C VAL A 17 -11.21 8.32 18.81
N ASP A 18 -11.15 7.01 18.59
CA ASP A 18 -12.31 6.13 18.78
C ASP A 18 -12.73 6.07 20.26
N GLY A 19 -11.75 5.96 21.19
CA GLY A 19 -12.02 6.03 22.61
C GLY A 19 -12.62 7.38 23.03
N LEU A 20 -12.08 8.48 22.49
CA LEU A 20 -12.64 9.82 22.73
C LEU A 20 -14.06 9.97 22.22
N ASN A 21 -14.37 9.49 21.01
CA ASN A 21 -15.70 9.53 20.43
C ASN A 21 -16.72 8.72 21.27
N GLN A 22 -16.28 7.61 21.84
CA GLN A 22 -17.10 6.84 22.76
C GLN A 22 -17.37 7.62 24.06
N THR A 23 -16.35 8.19 24.67
CA THR A 23 -16.46 9.02 25.88
C THR A 23 -17.33 10.25 25.63
N VAL A 24 -17.21 10.90 24.47
CA VAL A 24 -18.08 12.03 24.09
C VAL A 24 -19.56 11.61 24.02
N LYS A 25 -19.85 10.42 23.48
CA LYS A 25 -21.23 9.90 23.43
C LYS A 25 -21.78 9.60 24.83
N GLU A 26 -20.96 9.05 25.71
CA GLU A 26 -21.33 8.78 27.12
C GLU A 26 -21.59 10.09 27.87
N LEU A 27 -20.70 11.07 27.74
CA LEU A 27 -20.86 12.39 28.33
C LEU A 27 -22.04 13.15 27.78
N ALA A 28 -22.32 13.04 26.48
CA ALA A 28 -23.47 13.72 25.85
C ALA A 28 -24.80 13.33 26.49
N SER A 29 -24.90 12.10 27.02
CA SER A 29 -26.12 11.65 27.73
C SER A 29 -26.28 12.23 29.14
N SER A 30 -25.20 12.77 29.73
CA SER A 30 -25.18 13.34 31.10
C SER A 30 -25.16 14.87 31.13
N LEU A 31 -25.18 15.53 29.95
CA LEU A 31 -25.13 16.99 29.85
C LEU A 31 -26.47 17.64 30.19
N PRO A 32 -26.45 18.85 30.79
CA PRO A 32 -27.66 19.63 31.04
C PRO A 32 -28.39 19.99 29.75
N PRO A 33 -29.71 20.20 29.79
CA PRO A 33 -30.49 20.64 28.62
C PRO A 33 -29.93 21.94 28.03
N GLY A 34 -29.65 21.92 26.73
CA GLY A 34 -29.11 23.08 25.98
C GLY A 34 -27.61 23.07 25.75
N VAL A 35 -26.87 22.13 26.33
CA VAL A 35 -25.44 21.93 26.05
C VAL A 35 -25.24 20.80 25.05
N ARG A 36 -24.51 21.08 23.96
CA ARG A 36 -24.13 20.08 22.95
C ARG A 36 -22.62 19.95 22.89
N LEU A 37 -22.15 18.71 22.79
CA LEU A 37 -20.76 18.37 22.50
C LEU A 37 -20.65 18.04 21.02
N GLU A 38 -19.87 18.81 20.29
CA GLU A 38 -19.63 18.58 18.85
C GLU A 38 -18.12 18.42 18.60
N THR A 39 -17.74 17.43 17.82
CA THR A 39 -16.36 17.24 17.40
C THR A 39 -16.03 18.26 16.30
N VAL A 40 -15.20 19.24 16.59
CA VAL A 40 -14.80 20.31 15.68
C VAL A 40 -13.66 19.84 14.77
N SER A 41 -12.74 19.04 15.31
CA SER A 41 -11.59 18.52 14.56
C SER A 41 -11.31 17.07 14.94
N ASP A 42 -11.16 16.21 13.95
CA ASP A 42 -10.83 14.78 14.09
C ASP A 42 -9.51 14.50 13.40
N GLY A 43 -8.43 14.33 14.18
CA GLY A 43 -7.09 14.01 13.66
C GLY A 43 -6.98 12.64 13.00
N ALA A 44 -7.89 11.70 13.30
CA ALA A 44 -7.90 10.39 12.67
C ALA A 44 -8.59 10.38 11.30
N ARG A 45 -9.36 11.41 10.95
CA ARG A 45 -10.11 11.46 9.70
C ARG A 45 -9.22 11.34 8.46
N SER A 46 -8.12 12.07 8.42
CA SER A 46 -7.17 12.03 7.30
C SER A 46 -6.53 10.65 7.17
N ILE A 47 -6.17 10.02 8.29
CA ILE A 47 -5.58 8.68 8.31
C ILE A 47 -6.60 7.64 7.82
N ARG A 48 -7.85 7.71 8.29
CA ARG A 48 -8.92 6.81 7.83
C ARG A 48 -9.18 6.93 6.33
N VAL A 49 -9.23 8.16 5.82
CA VAL A 49 -9.40 8.40 4.38
C VAL A 49 -8.22 7.81 3.61
N ALA A 50 -6.99 8.03 4.06
CA ALA A 50 -5.81 7.49 3.41
C ALA A 50 -5.80 5.94 3.41
N VAL A 51 -6.08 5.31 4.55
CA VAL A 51 -6.18 3.84 4.65
C VAL A 51 -7.28 3.29 3.73
N ASN A 52 -8.45 3.94 3.69
CA ASN A 52 -9.53 3.51 2.82
C ASN A 52 -9.19 3.69 1.34
N ASN A 53 -8.53 4.79 0.97
CA ASN A 53 -8.06 5.02 -0.40
C ASN A 53 -7.05 3.97 -0.83
N VAL A 54 -6.07 3.64 0.03
CA VAL A 54 -5.11 2.56 -0.26
C VAL A 54 -5.84 1.22 -0.44
N ARG A 55 -6.74 0.88 0.47
CA ARG A 55 -7.55 -0.34 0.35
C ARG A 55 -8.34 -0.37 -0.95
N GLN A 56 -8.97 0.72 -1.33
CA GLN A 56 -9.72 0.83 -2.57
C GLN A 56 -8.81 0.70 -3.79
N THR A 57 -7.68 1.40 -3.82
CA THR A 57 -6.69 1.31 -4.90
C THR A 57 -6.15 -0.12 -5.05
N LEU A 58 -5.91 -0.81 -3.93
CA LEU A 58 -5.47 -2.20 -3.94
C LEU A 58 -6.52 -3.13 -4.56
N ILE A 59 -7.79 -2.96 -4.17
CA ILE A 59 -8.90 -3.77 -4.69
C ILE A 59 -9.14 -3.47 -6.18
N GLU A 60 -9.21 -2.20 -6.55
CA GLU A 60 -9.42 -1.77 -7.94
C GLU A 60 -8.24 -2.20 -8.83
N GLY A 61 -7.00 -1.99 -8.38
CA GLY A 61 -5.80 -2.42 -9.08
C GLY A 61 -5.74 -3.95 -9.24
N ALA A 62 -6.05 -4.70 -8.19
CA ALA A 62 -6.10 -6.15 -8.26
C ALA A 62 -7.19 -6.65 -9.22
N MET A 63 -8.39 -6.06 -9.17
CA MET A 63 -9.48 -6.41 -10.08
C MET A 63 -9.14 -6.09 -11.54
N LEU A 64 -8.56 -4.91 -11.78
CA LEU A 64 -8.15 -4.51 -13.13
C LEU A 64 -7.04 -5.42 -13.65
N THR A 65 -6.05 -5.75 -12.83
CA THR A 65 -4.99 -6.71 -13.17
C THR A 65 -5.56 -8.09 -13.51
N VAL A 66 -6.45 -8.61 -12.65
CA VAL A 66 -7.12 -9.89 -12.87
C VAL A 66 -7.87 -9.88 -14.22
N LEU A 67 -8.59 -8.79 -14.51
CA LEU A 67 -9.32 -8.63 -15.75
C LEU A 67 -8.37 -8.62 -16.97
N ILE A 68 -7.34 -7.79 -16.93
CA ILE A 68 -6.37 -7.66 -18.03
C ILE A 68 -5.63 -8.98 -18.26
N VAL A 69 -5.09 -9.57 -17.20
CA VAL A 69 -4.36 -10.86 -17.30
C VAL A 69 -5.28 -11.96 -17.81
N PHE A 70 -6.55 -11.99 -17.38
CA PHE A 70 -7.52 -12.95 -17.90
C PHE A 70 -7.80 -12.75 -19.40
N LEU A 71 -7.96 -11.53 -19.86
CA LEU A 71 -8.20 -11.21 -21.26
C LEU A 71 -7.01 -11.58 -22.16
N PHE A 72 -5.78 -11.32 -21.69
CA PHE A 72 -4.57 -11.57 -22.48
C PHE A 72 -4.13 -13.04 -22.45
N LEU A 73 -4.12 -13.65 -21.27
CA LEU A 73 -3.60 -15.02 -21.10
C LEU A 73 -4.68 -16.09 -21.25
N ASN A 74 -5.95 -15.70 -21.22
CA ASN A 74 -7.13 -16.59 -21.31
C ASN A 74 -7.01 -17.84 -20.39
N SER A 75 -6.42 -17.67 -19.21
CA SER A 75 -6.10 -18.73 -18.27
C SER A 75 -6.39 -18.33 -16.83
N TRP A 76 -7.42 -18.90 -16.23
CA TRP A 76 -7.78 -18.66 -14.83
C TRP A 76 -6.63 -18.94 -13.85
N ARG A 77 -5.87 -20.00 -14.08
CA ARG A 77 -4.73 -20.34 -13.22
C ARG A 77 -3.66 -19.25 -13.22
N SER A 78 -3.32 -18.72 -14.38
CA SER A 78 -2.38 -17.62 -14.53
C SER A 78 -2.88 -16.35 -13.83
N THR A 79 -4.14 -16.06 -14.00
CA THR A 79 -4.81 -14.90 -13.38
C THR A 79 -4.73 -14.94 -11.84
N VAL A 80 -5.05 -16.10 -11.23
CA VAL A 80 -4.98 -16.27 -9.77
C VAL A 80 -3.55 -16.10 -9.26
N ILE A 81 -2.55 -16.67 -9.96
CA ILE A 81 -1.15 -16.58 -9.54
C ILE A 81 -0.69 -15.11 -9.56
N THR A 82 -0.98 -14.39 -10.64
CA THR A 82 -0.62 -12.95 -10.73
C THR A 82 -1.36 -12.11 -9.69
N GLY A 83 -2.65 -12.39 -9.45
CA GLY A 83 -3.44 -11.69 -8.45
C GLY A 83 -2.93 -11.90 -7.01
N LEU A 84 -2.31 -13.04 -6.70
CA LEU A 84 -1.71 -13.32 -5.39
C LEU A 84 -0.37 -12.59 -5.17
N THR A 85 0.31 -12.17 -6.23
CA THR A 85 1.60 -11.48 -6.11
C THR A 85 1.46 -10.15 -5.36
N LEU A 86 0.39 -9.40 -5.61
CA LEU A 86 0.14 -8.10 -4.96
C LEU A 86 0.03 -8.19 -3.43
N PRO A 87 -0.89 -8.99 -2.85
CA PRO A 87 -1.00 -9.06 -1.40
C PRO A 87 0.29 -9.58 -0.74
N ILE A 88 1.01 -10.50 -1.37
CA ILE A 88 2.28 -11.02 -0.85
C ILE A 88 3.33 -9.92 -0.81
N SER A 89 3.47 -9.13 -1.88
CA SER A 89 4.42 -8.02 -1.96
C SER A 89 4.12 -6.93 -0.91
N ILE A 90 2.84 -6.62 -0.71
CA ILE A 90 2.40 -5.62 0.27
C ILE A 90 2.70 -6.08 1.70
N ILE A 91 2.42 -7.36 2.01
CA ILE A 91 2.75 -7.93 3.32
C ILE A 91 4.28 -7.86 3.55
N GLY A 92 5.07 -8.19 2.52
CA GLY A 92 6.52 -8.04 2.56
C GLY A 92 6.96 -6.60 2.84
N THR A 93 6.34 -5.63 2.17
CA THR A 93 6.62 -4.19 2.39
C THR A 93 6.32 -3.77 3.82
N PHE A 94 5.18 -4.15 4.38
CA PHE A 94 4.87 -3.84 5.78
C PHE A 94 5.85 -4.49 6.77
N LEU A 95 6.37 -5.68 6.47
CA LEU A 95 7.41 -6.30 7.28
C LEU A 95 8.69 -5.44 7.29
N PHE A 96 9.14 -4.97 6.12
CA PHE A 96 10.31 -4.10 6.02
C PHE A 96 10.05 -2.74 6.68
N MET A 97 8.89 -2.12 6.50
CA MET A 97 8.53 -0.89 7.20
C MET A 97 8.63 -1.06 8.72
N TYR A 98 8.14 -2.18 9.26
CA TYR A 98 8.25 -2.50 10.68
C TYR A 98 9.72 -2.66 11.11
N MET A 99 10.55 -3.36 10.34
CA MET A 99 11.98 -3.55 10.64
C MET A 99 12.78 -2.24 10.65
N PHE A 100 12.44 -1.31 9.76
CA PHE A 100 13.09 0.01 9.67
C PHE A 100 12.46 1.07 10.59
N GLY A 101 11.42 0.72 11.34
CA GLY A 101 10.74 1.64 12.25
C GLY A 101 9.92 2.73 11.54
N PHE A 102 9.52 2.49 10.29
CA PHE A 102 8.67 3.41 9.54
C PHE A 102 7.23 3.37 10.07
N THR A 103 6.59 4.54 10.07
CA THR A 103 5.23 4.67 10.55
C THR A 103 4.22 4.58 9.40
N ILE A 104 3.03 4.04 9.69
CA ILE A 104 1.92 4.09 8.73
C ILE A 104 1.26 5.46 8.85
N ASN A 105 1.61 6.34 7.93
CA ASN A 105 1.08 7.69 7.84
C ASN A 105 0.57 7.99 6.42
N MET A 106 0.06 9.18 6.19
CA MET A 106 -0.51 9.55 4.88
C MET A 106 0.52 9.48 3.75
N ILE A 107 1.78 9.82 4.04
CA ILE A 107 2.86 9.87 3.05
C ILE A 107 3.29 8.45 2.67
N THR A 108 3.51 7.57 3.65
CA THR A 108 3.85 6.16 3.42
C THR A 108 2.73 5.41 2.69
N LEU A 109 1.46 5.74 2.99
CA LEU A 109 0.31 5.16 2.30
C LEU A 109 0.20 5.65 0.85
N MET A 110 0.54 6.91 0.57
CA MET A 110 0.63 7.44 -0.80
C MET A 110 1.76 6.75 -1.58
N ALA A 111 2.94 6.59 -0.98
CA ALA A 111 4.04 5.85 -1.59
C ALA A 111 3.64 4.41 -1.93
N LEU A 112 3.02 3.71 -0.98
CA LEU A 112 2.52 2.35 -1.17
C LEU A 112 1.51 2.27 -2.32
N SER A 113 0.57 3.21 -2.40
CA SER A 113 -0.42 3.27 -3.48
C SER A 113 0.24 3.45 -4.86
N LEU A 114 1.28 4.27 -4.95
CA LEU A 114 2.05 4.47 -6.18
C LEU A 114 2.83 3.20 -6.56
N CYS A 115 3.51 2.58 -5.60
CA CYS A 115 4.30 1.36 -5.83
C CYS A 115 3.45 0.17 -6.29
N VAL A 116 2.20 0.07 -5.85
CA VAL A 116 1.29 -1.00 -6.27
C VAL A 116 1.09 -1.01 -7.78
N GLY A 117 0.91 0.16 -8.41
CA GLY A 117 0.79 0.26 -9.87
C GLY A 117 2.05 -0.24 -10.60
N LEU A 118 3.22 0.14 -10.08
CA LEU A 118 4.51 -0.28 -10.68
C LEU A 118 4.78 -1.79 -10.52
N LEU A 119 4.40 -2.36 -9.39
CA LEU A 119 4.57 -3.81 -9.12
C LEU A 119 3.73 -4.70 -10.04
N ILE A 120 2.56 -4.23 -10.43
CA ILE A 120 1.64 -4.98 -11.29
C ILE A 120 2.28 -5.22 -12.67
N ASP A 121 2.88 -4.19 -13.24
CA ASP A 121 3.47 -4.25 -14.59
C ASP A 121 4.60 -5.29 -14.66
N ASP A 122 5.51 -5.28 -13.69
CA ASP A 122 6.60 -6.26 -13.61
C ASP A 122 6.08 -7.70 -13.46
N ALA A 123 5.06 -7.89 -12.61
CA ALA A 123 4.44 -9.20 -12.41
C ALA A 123 3.77 -9.75 -13.68
N ILE A 124 3.13 -8.88 -14.47
CA ILE A 124 2.50 -9.25 -15.75
C ILE A 124 3.56 -9.70 -16.75
N VAL A 125 4.62 -8.93 -16.93
CA VAL A 125 5.69 -9.21 -17.90
C VAL A 125 6.39 -10.53 -17.58
N VAL A 126 6.74 -10.77 -16.32
CA VAL A 126 7.36 -12.04 -15.89
C VAL A 126 6.42 -13.21 -16.18
N ARG A 127 5.15 -13.06 -15.83
CA ARG A 127 4.16 -14.11 -16.01
C ARG A 127 3.90 -14.42 -17.47
N GLU A 128 3.79 -13.41 -18.33
CA GLU A 128 3.60 -13.57 -19.77
C GLU A 128 4.76 -14.37 -20.37
N ASN A 129 6.00 -14.03 -20.03
CA ASN A 129 7.18 -14.73 -20.53
C ASN A 129 7.21 -16.21 -20.11
N ILE A 130 6.85 -16.52 -18.86
CA ILE A 130 6.74 -17.91 -18.39
C ILE A 130 5.67 -18.67 -19.19
N VAL A 131 4.50 -18.07 -19.41
CA VAL A 131 3.42 -18.69 -20.20
C VAL A 131 3.85 -18.95 -21.64
N ARG A 132 4.59 -18.03 -22.25
CA ARG A 132 5.18 -18.20 -23.58
C ARG A 132 6.09 -19.45 -23.63
N HIS A 133 6.95 -19.65 -22.65
CA HIS A 133 7.78 -20.84 -22.55
C HIS A 133 6.99 -22.14 -22.37
N VAL A 134 5.88 -22.10 -21.62
CA VAL A 134 4.96 -23.24 -21.51
C VAL A 134 4.32 -23.55 -22.86
N GLN A 135 3.89 -22.54 -23.63
CA GLN A 135 3.31 -22.71 -24.95
C GLN A 135 4.33 -23.26 -25.98
N MET A 136 5.62 -23.03 -25.77
CA MET A 136 6.69 -23.65 -26.55
C MET A 136 6.91 -25.15 -26.22
N GLY A 137 6.11 -25.72 -25.31
CA GLY A 137 6.15 -27.15 -24.96
C GLY A 137 7.08 -27.50 -23.79
N LYS A 138 7.63 -26.50 -23.06
CA LYS A 138 8.43 -26.76 -21.87
C LYS A 138 7.55 -27.16 -20.68
N SER A 139 8.08 -27.98 -19.78
CA SER A 139 7.39 -28.25 -18.51
C SER A 139 7.20 -26.95 -17.71
N PRO A 140 6.16 -26.82 -16.86
CA PRO A 140 5.92 -25.62 -16.08
C PRO A 140 7.12 -25.18 -15.22
N TYR A 141 7.83 -26.14 -14.67
CA TYR A 141 9.03 -25.89 -13.87
C TYR A 141 10.17 -25.30 -14.72
N GLN A 142 10.48 -25.93 -15.87
CA GLN A 142 11.54 -25.46 -16.77
C GLN A 142 11.16 -24.11 -17.40
N ALA A 143 9.88 -23.94 -17.77
CA ALA A 143 9.38 -22.67 -18.28
C ALA A 143 9.52 -21.51 -17.29
N SER A 144 9.32 -21.79 -15.99
CA SER A 144 9.51 -20.79 -14.95
C SER A 144 10.96 -20.38 -14.79
N LEU A 145 11.91 -21.35 -14.83
CA LEU A 145 13.32 -21.05 -14.74
C LEU A 145 13.83 -20.27 -15.95
N ASP A 146 13.58 -20.80 -17.14
CA ASP A 146 14.06 -20.21 -18.40
C ASP A 146 13.41 -18.85 -18.65
N GLY A 147 12.09 -18.76 -18.46
CA GLY A 147 11.34 -17.52 -18.65
C GLY A 147 11.74 -16.40 -17.67
N THR A 148 12.01 -16.74 -16.43
CA THR A 148 12.50 -15.75 -15.45
C THR A 148 13.95 -15.36 -15.75
N GLN A 149 14.80 -16.30 -16.13
CA GLN A 149 16.20 -16.01 -16.45
C GLN A 149 16.33 -15.12 -17.69
N GLU A 150 15.48 -15.31 -18.70
CA GLU A 150 15.50 -14.53 -19.95
C GLU A 150 15.24 -13.03 -19.71
N ILE A 151 14.29 -12.71 -18.83
CA ILE A 151 13.90 -11.30 -18.58
C ILE A 151 14.39 -10.75 -17.23
N GLY A 152 15.04 -11.58 -16.41
CA GLY A 152 15.44 -11.23 -15.06
C GLY A 152 16.31 -9.97 -15.00
N LEU A 153 17.21 -9.81 -15.96
CA LEU A 153 18.09 -8.64 -16.04
C LEU A 153 17.27 -7.36 -16.41
N ALA A 154 16.27 -7.48 -17.26
CA ALA A 154 15.40 -6.36 -17.62
C ALA A 154 14.55 -5.92 -16.42
N VAL A 155 13.96 -6.87 -15.69
CA VAL A 155 13.19 -6.59 -14.45
C VAL A 155 14.06 -5.98 -13.36
N LEU A 156 15.29 -6.47 -13.18
CA LEU A 156 16.24 -5.84 -12.26
C LEU A 156 16.58 -4.41 -12.68
N ALA A 157 16.78 -4.15 -13.97
CA ALA A 157 17.08 -2.81 -14.47
C ALA A 157 15.91 -1.84 -14.25
N THR A 158 14.66 -2.27 -14.47
CA THR A 158 13.46 -1.46 -14.18
C THR A 158 13.35 -1.17 -12.69
N THR A 159 13.51 -2.17 -11.83
CA THR A 159 13.49 -2.01 -10.37
C THR A 159 14.55 -1.05 -9.90
N PHE A 160 15.81 -1.19 -10.34
CA PHE A 160 16.89 -0.26 -9.98
C PHE A 160 16.66 1.15 -10.52
N SER A 161 16.03 1.29 -11.68
CA SER A 161 15.66 2.62 -12.21
C SER A 161 14.64 3.31 -11.32
N ILE A 162 13.64 2.58 -10.83
CA ILE A 162 12.65 3.10 -9.87
C ILE A 162 13.33 3.48 -8.56
N VAL A 163 14.18 2.61 -8.01
CA VAL A 163 14.96 2.91 -6.80
C VAL A 163 15.84 4.14 -6.98
N ALA A 164 16.51 4.30 -8.12
CA ALA A 164 17.36 5.46 -8.42
C ALA A 164 16.58 6.77 -8.46
N VAL A 165 15.29 6.74 -8.81
CA VAL A 165 14.42 7.92 -8.80
C VAL A 165 13.92 8.25 -7.40
N PHE A 166 13.52 7.25 -6.61
CA PHE A 166 12.91 7.49 -5.29
C PHE A 166 13.94 7.61 -4.16
N LEU A 167 15.04 6.88 -4.22
CA LEU A 167 16.08 6.89 -3.19
C LEU A 167 16.60 8.31 -2.84
N PRO A 168 16.86 9.22 -3.81
CA PRO A 168 17.26 10.59 -3.49
C PRO A 168 16.24 11.37 -2.66
N ILE A 169 14.94 11.05 -2.82
CA ILE A 169 13.87 11.70 -2.06
C ILE A 169 13.99 11.34 -0.56
N GLY A 170 14.32 10.09 -0.25
CA GLY A 170 14.57 9.64 1.13
C GLY A 170 15.77 10.31 1.80
N PHE A 171 16.72 10.83 1.03
CA PHE A 171 17.90 11.54 1.54
C PHE A 171 17.77 13.07 1.51
N MET A 172 16.61 13.62 1.16
CA MET A 172 16.40 15.07 1.16
C MET A 172 16.56 15.65 2.57
N GLY A 173 17.26 16.78 2.66
CA GLY A 173 17.44 17.52 3.91
C GLY A 173 16.32 18.53 4.18
N GLY A 174 16.33 19.13 5.37
CA GLY A 174 15.41 20.18 5.77
C GLY A 174 14.02 19.68 6.17
N ILE A 175 13.07 20.61 6.24
CA ILE A 175 11.68 20.33 6.65
C ILE A 175 11.00 19.38 5.65
N ILE A 176 11.17 19.61 4.36
CA ILE A 176 10.61 18.78 3.30
C ILE A 176 11.18 17.37 3.37
N GLY A 177 12.48 17.22 3.61
CA GLY A 177 13.10 15.90 3.76
C GLY A 177 12.54 15.09 4.93
N LYS A 178 12.22 15.74 6.05
CA LYS A 178 11.59 15.05 7.18
C LYS A 178 10.22 14.45 6.85
N PHE A 179 9.46 15.09 5.97
CA PHE A 179 8.17 14.57 5.51
C PHE A 179 8.33 13.44 4.49
N PHE A 180 9.30 13.55 3.59
CA PHE A 180 9.46 12.61 2.49
C PHE A 180 10.48 11.49 2.76
N HIS A 181 11.13 11.48 3.91
CA HIS A 181 12.11 10.46 4.28
C HIS A 181 11.54 9.02 4.22
N GLU A 182 10.29 8.85 4.65
CA GLU A 182 9.61 7.56 4.62
C GLU A 182 8.92 7.27 3.26
N PHE A 183 8.91 8.23 2.34
CA PHE A 183 8.36 8.07 1.00
C PHE A 183 9.38 7.49 0.02
N GLY A 184 10.64 7.91 0.08
CA GLY A 184 11.75 7.47 -0.77
C GLY A 184 12.43 6.22 -0.26
#